data_546002e4302cd8d45af711d86968b1fd
#
_entry.id   546002e4302cd8d45af711d86968b1fd
#
_cell.length_a   1.000
_cell.length_b   1.000
_cell.length_c   1.000
_cell.angle_alpha   90.00
_cell.angle_beta   90.00
_cell.angle_gamma   90.00
#
_symmetry.space_group_name_H-M   'P 1'
#
loop_
_entity.id
_entity.type
_entity.pdbx_description
1 polymer ?
#
loop_
_entity_poly.entity_id
_entity_poly.type
_entity_poly.pdbx_seq_one_letter_code
_entity_poly.pdbx_strand_id
1 'polypeptide(L)'
;VLSLPCGFGKTTVSLAIACKLGYRTMIVVHKEFLANQWKERIQQFCPGASIGVVQQNKLETDCDFVIAMLQSLSLKEYSFNDFDTIGTLIVDEAHHICAKVFSQSLFKICPKHIFGLSATPTRKDGLTKVLHWFMGPTFFAIERENQEQVEVFPIEYRCPRFQDPPPCTRFGKLSLATMITELTEDRERNIVIAKLIKNIVKGTRQVLVLSDRRHHCEVLHQSFKKTSGLYMG
;
A
#
# COMPACT_ATOMS: atom_id res chain seq x y z
N VAL A 1 1.37 8.63 16.03
CA VAL A 1 0.85 7.65 15.05
C VAL A 1 -0.57 7.24 15.45
N LEU A 2 -1.48 7.16 14.48
CA LEU A 2 -2.83 6.61 14.61
C LEU A 2 -2.81 5.16 14.07
N SER A 3 -2.96 4.18 14.97
CA SER A 3 -2.93 2.77 14.62
C SER A 3 -4.34 2.19 14.61
N LEU A 4 -4.87 1.94 13.42
CA LEU A 4 -6.18 1.32 13.23
C LEU A 4 -6.09 0.16 12.26
N PRO A 5 -6.77 -0.96 12.49
CA PRO A 5 -6.82 -2.08 11.56
C PRO A 5 -7.37 -1.66 10.18
N CYS A 6 -7.11 -2.48 9.16
CA CYS A 6 -7.73 -2.28 7.86
C CYS A 6 -9.26 -2.35 7.98
N GLY A 7 -9.97 -1.45 7.28
CA GLY A 7 -11.43 -1.36 7.32
C GLY A 7 -12.03 -0.54 8.48
N PHE A 8 -11.24 -0.09 9.45
CA PHE A 8 -11.71 0.72 10.60
C PHE A 8 -11.84 2.22 10.30
N GLY A 9 -11.84 2.62 9.04
CA GLY A 9 -12.12 4.01 8.65
C GLY A 9 -10.98 4.99 8.89
N LYS A 10 -9.70 4.54 8.83
CA LYS A 10 -8.52 5.43 8.98
C LYS A 10 -8.65 6.73 8.20
N THR A 11 -9.01 6.63 6.93
CA THR A 11 -9.17 7.79 6.03
C THR A 11 -10.24 8.76 6.51
N THR A 12 -11.41 8.24 6.90
CA THR A 12 -12.53 9.06 7.37
C THR A 12 -12.21 9.78 8.67
N VAL A 13 -11.61 9.07 9.64
CA VAL A 13 -11.19 9.65 10.92
C VAL A 13 -10.15 10.74 10.69
N SER A 14 -9.19 10.50 9.79
CA SER A 14 -8.14 11.47 9.47
C SER A 14 -8.70 12.74 8.82
N LEU A 15 -9.65 12.59 7.91
CA LEU A 15 -10.35 13.75 7.31
C LEU A 15 -11.13 14.54 8.36
N ALA A 16 -11.84 13.84 9.26
CA ALA A 16 -12.57 14.52 10.36
C ALA A 16 -11.61 15.30 11.28
N ILE A 17 -10.43 14.73 11.60
CA ILE A 17 -9.41 15.45 12.38
C ILE A 17 -8.89 16.66 11.60
N ALA A 18 -8.55 16.51 10.33
CA ALA A 18 -8.05 17.58 9.48
C ALA A 18 -9.05 18.76 9.40
N CYS A 19 -10.32 18.46 9.14
CA CYS A 19 -11.39 19.45 9.11
C CYS A 19 -11.54 20.16 10.46
N LYS A 20 -11.46 19.43 11.57
CA LYS A 20 -11.55 20.01 12.92
C LYS A 20 -10.35 20.90 13.26
N LEU A 21 -9.15 20.59 12.75
CA LEU A 21 -7.97 21.42 12.92
C LEU A 21 -8.03 22.71 12.09
N GLY A 22 -8.73 22.70 10.94
CA GLY A 22 -8.98 23.88 10.11
C GLY A 22 -7.76 24.41 9.36
N TYR A 23 -6.71 23.60 9.15
CA TYR A 23 -5.52 23.97 8.38
C TYR A 23 -5.52 23.31 7.02
N ARG A 24 -4.88 23.93 6.03
CA ARG A 24 -4.53 23.26 4.77
C ARG A 24 -3.79 21.98 5.09
N THR A 25 -4.25 20.90 4.50
CA THR A 25 -3.80 19.57 4.86
C THR A 25 -3.11 18.90 3.69
N MET A 26 -1.85 18.50 3.87
CA MET A 26 -1.15 17.63 2.92
C MET A 26 -1.28 16.18 3.35
N ILE A 27 -1.58 15.30 2.38
CA ILE A 27 -1.70 13.86 2.55
C ILE A 27 -0.62 13.20 1.69
N VAL A 28 0.33 12.55 2.33
CA VAL A 28 1.43 11.86 1.65
C VAL A 28 1.09 10.40 1.46
N VAL A 29 1.14 9.96 0.21
CA VAL A 29 0.87 8.57 -0.21
C VAL A 29 2.03 8.02 -1.04
N HIS A 30 2.22 6.71 -1.03
CA HIS A 30 3.32 6.06 -1.74
C HIS A 30 2.91 5.38 -3.06
N LYS A 31 1.61 5.30 -3.35
CA LYS A 31 1.06 4.67 -4.57
C LYS A 31 -0.09 5.49 -5.14
N GLU A 32 -0.19 5.51 -6.47
CA GLU A 32 -1.18 6.30 -7.20
C GLU A 32 -2.62 5.89 -6.90
N PHE A 33 -2.89 4.59 -6.74
CA PHE A 33 -4.23 4.15 -6.39
C PHE A 33 -4.69 4.67 -5.01
N LEU A 34 -3.76 4.85 -4.06
CA LEU A 34 -4.07 5.49 -2.77
C LEU A 34 -4.39 6.97 -2.96
N ALA A 35 -3.67 7.67 -3.84
CA ALA A 35 -3.98 9.05 -4.16
C ALA A 35 -5.41 9.20 -4.71
N ASN A 36 -5.81 8.33 -5.62
CA ASN A 36 -7.17 8.31 -6.17
C ASN A 36 -8.21 8.00 -5.09
N GLN A 37 -7.93 7.02 -4.22
CA GLN A 37 -8.82 6.69 -3.11
C GLN A 37 -8.99 7.88 -2.14
N TRP A 38 -7.91 8.58 -1.79
CA TRP A 38 -7.98 9.78 -0.95
C TRP A 38 -8.79 10.88 -1.62
N LYS A 39 -8.60 11.11 -2.92
CA LYS A 39 -9.39 12.08 -3.69
C LYS A 39 -10.88 11.79 -3.64
N GLU A 40 -11.27 10.54 -3.89
CA GLU A 40 -12.67 10.10 -3.80
C GLU A 40 -13.25 10.31 -2.39
N ARG A 41 -12.49 9.98 -1.35
CA ARG A 41 -12.93 10.16 0.04
C ARG A 41 -13.05 11.62 0.45
N ILE A 42 -12.13 12.49 0.01
CA ILE A 42 -12.26 13.92 0.23
C ILE A 42 -13.51 14.45 -0.44
N GLN A 43 -13.75 14.11 -1.70
CA GLN A 43 -14.97 14.51 -2.43
C GLN A 43 -16.25 14.04 -1.74
N GLN A 44 -16.22 12.83 -1.18
CA GLN A 44 -17.37 12.23 -0.49
C GLN A 44 -17.66 12.88 0.87
N PHE A 45 -16.64 13.14 1.68
CA PHE A 45 -16.80 13.56 3.08
C PHE A 45 -16.58 15.05 3.31
N CYS A 46 -15.92 15.75 2.38
CA CYS A 46 -15.66 17.17 2.43
C CYS A 46 -16.12 17.81 1.10
N PRO A 47 -17.43 17.77 0.79
CA PRO A 47 -17.94 18.32 -0.47
C PRO A 47 -17.65 19.81 -0.57
N GLY A 48 -17.10 20.23 -1.71
CA GLY A 48 -16.70 21.64 -1.94
C GLY A 48 -15.26 21.96 -1.55
N ALA A 49 -14.52 21.06 -0.89
CA ALA A 49 -13.11 21.28 -0.61
C ALA A 49 -12.28 21.19 -1.91
N SER A 50 -11.34 22.12 -2.07
CA SER A 50 -10.39 22.13 -3.18
C SER A 50 -9.30 21.06 -2.96
N ILE A 51 -8.93 20.36 -4.04
CA ILE A 51 -7.93 19.27 -3.98
C ILE A 51 -6.83 19.56 -4.98
N GLY A 52 -5.61 19.73 -4.48
CA GLY A 52 -4.40 19.85 -5.28
C GLY A 52 -3.55 18.57 -5.28
N VAL A 53 -2.59 18.51 -6.18
CA VAL A 53 -1.71 17.34 -6.36
C VAL A 53 -0.25 17.79 -6.45
N VAL A 54 0.62 17.08 -5.69
CA VAL A 54 2.07 17.18 -5.83
C VAL A 54 2.60 15.84 -6.38
N GLN A 55 2.76 15.79 -7.70
CA GLN A 55 3.19 14.60 -8.40
C GLN A 55 3.94 14.98 -9.68
N GLN A 56 5.12 14.40 -9.90
CA GLN A 56 5.94 14.71 -11.07
C GLN A 56 6.12 16.23 -11.24
N ASN A 57 5.63 16.84 -12.33
CA ASN A 57 5.76 18.26 -12.61
C ASN A 57 4.60 19.13 -12.09
N LYS A 58 3.63 18.51 -11.43
CA LYS A 58 2.51 19.20 -10.79
C LYS A 58 2.88 19.61 -9.39
N LEU A 59 2.62 20.89 -9.06
CA LEU A 59 2.80 21.47 -7.74
C LEU A 59 1.59 22.37 -7.44
N GLU A 60 0.52 21.78 -6.98
CA GLU A 60 -0.76 22.44 -6.67
C GLU A 60 -0.93 22.46 -5.15
N THR A 61 -0.38 23.47 -4.49
CA THR A 61 -0.34 23.57 -3.01
C THR A 61 -1.34 24.55 -2.43
N ASP A 62 -1.96 25.40 -3.26
CA ASP A 62 -2.95 26.40 -2.82
C ASP A 62 -4.38 25.84 -2.79
N CYS A 63 -4.54 24.71 -2.08
CA CYS A 63 -5.81 23.98 -1.95
C CYS A 63 -6.05 23.58 -0.50
N ASP A 64 -7.31 23.28 -0.15
CA ASP A 64 -7.68 22.81 1.19
C ASP A 64 -7.00 21.48 1.53
N PHE A 65 -6.99 20.57 0.56
CA PHE A 65 -6.28 19.30 0.63
C PHE A 65 -5.28 19.17 -0.51
N VAL A 66 -4.07 18.72 -0.20
CA VAL A 66 -3.00 18.48 -1.17
C VAL A 66 -2.59 17.03 -1.09
N ILE A 67 -2.76 16.25 -2.15
CA ILE A 67 -2.32 14.85 -2.19
C ILE A 67 -0.92 14.81 -2.81
N ALA A 68 0.07 14.39 -2.04
CA ALA A 68 1.46 14.39 -2.45
C ALA A 68 2.01 12.95 -2.58
N MET A 69 2.66 12.69 -3.71
CA MET A 69 3.35 11.42 -3.92
C MET A 69 4.69 11.42 -3.18
N LEU A 70 4.90 10.44 -2.31
CA LEU A 70 6.10 10.30 -1.51
C LEU A 70 7.39 10.30 -2.36
N GLN A 71 7.36 9.64 -3.52
CA GLN A 71 8.49 9.61 -4.47
C GLN A 71 8.78 11.01 -5.03
N SER A 72 7.76 11.78 -5.37
CA SER A 72 7.94 13.15 -5.87
C SER A 72 8.56 14.04 -4.81
N LEU A 73 8.07 13.98 -3.57
CA LEU A 73 8.64 14.72 -2.45
C LEU A 73 10.09 14.34 -2.15
N SER A 74 10.46 13.06 -2.34
CA SER A 74 11.79 12.57 -2.01
C SER A 74 12.82 12.91 -3.08
N LEU A 75 12.45 12.84 -4.36
CA LEU A 75 13.38 12.90 -5.49
C LEU A 75 13.53 14.30 -6.08
N LYS A 76 12.57 15.20 -5.84
CA LYS A 76 12.62 16.57 -6.38
C LYS A 76 13.08 17.56 -5.32
N GLU A 77 13.72 18.60 -5.81
CA GLU A 77 13.98 19.78 -5.02
C GLU A 77 12.76 20.71 -5.05
N TYR A 78 12.39 21.19 -3.87
CA TYR A 78 11.31 22.15 -3.67
C TYR A 78 11.86 23.35 -2.90
N SER A 79 11.32 24.53 -3.18
CA SER A 79 11.58 25.70 -2.36
C SER A 79 10.93 25.53 -0.98
N PHE A 80 11.52 26.12 0.04
CA PHE A 80 10.95 26.10 1.39
C PHE A 80 9.56 26.73 1.42
N ASN A 81 9.29 27.70 0.55
CA ASN A 81 8.02 28.40 0.46
C ASN A 81 6.91 27.61 -0.24
N ASP A 82 7.26 26.52 -0.94
CA ASP A 82 6.26 25.72 -1.69
C ASP A 82 5.24 25.05 -0.77
N PHE A 83 5.59 24.86 0.52
CA PHE A 83 4.76 24.16 1.51
C PHE A 83 4.50 24.95 2.79
N ASP A 84 4.81 26.24 2.83
CA ASP A 84 4.68 27.10 4.02
C ASP A 84 3.23 27.28 4.50
N THR A 85 2.27 27.16 3.58
CA THR A 85 0.83 27.24 3.89
C THR A 85 0.25 25.93 4.45
N ILE A 86 1.00 24.82 4.41
CA ILE A 86 0.54 23.51 4.90
C ILE A 86 0.67 23.46 6.42
N GLY A 87 -0.46 23.50 7.12
CA GLY A 87 -0.48 23.42 8.58
C GLY A 87 -0.70 22.02 9.15
N THR A 88 -1.23 21.09 8.36
CA THR A 88 -1.43 19.69 8.77
C THR A 88 -0.80 18.74 7.75
N LEU A 89 -0.06 17.74 8.23
CA LEU A 89 0.53 16.68 7.42
C LEU A 89 0.02 15.33 7.89
N ILE A 90 -0.59 14.58 6.96
CA ILE A 90 -1.02 13.19 7.15
C ILE A 90 -0.12 12.30 6.30
N VAL A 91 0.46 11.28 6.90
CA VAL A 91 1.25 10.29 6.17
C VAL A 91 0.52 8.95 6.19
N ASP A 92 0.03 8.55 5.03
CA ASP A 92 -0.66 7.25 4.89
C ASP A 92 0.36 6.12 4.74
N GLU A 93 0.06 4.98 5.36
CA GLU A 93 0.97 3.84 5.50
C GLU A 93 2.36 4.29 5.99
N ALA A 94 2.36 5.02 7.10
CA ALA A 94 3.52 5.74 7.63
C ALA A 94 4.76 4.86 7.88
N HIS A 95 4.59 3.55 7.98
CA HIS A 95 5.71 2.62 8.10
C HIS A 95 6.65 2.63 6.87
N HIS A 96 6.21 3.10 5.70
CA HIS A 96 7.05 3.27 4.52
C HIS A 96 8.04 4.44 4.65
N ILE A 97 7.76 5.43 5.48
CA ILE A 97 8.61 6.62 5.62
C ILE A 97 9.95 6.34 6.30
N CYS A 98 10.07 5.20 6.97
CA CYS A 98 11.31 4.78 7.63
C CYS A 98 12.46 4.45 6.66
N ALA A 99 12.20 4.38 5.35
CA ALA A 99 13.27 4.25 4.37
C ALA A 99 14.05 5.56 4.27
N LYS A 100 15.40 5.48 4.23
CA LYS A 100 16.31 6.64 4.22
C LYS A 100 15.93 7.73 3.20
N VAL A 101 15.58 7.30 1.98
CA VAL A 101 15.19 8.23 0.91
C VAL A 101 13.87 8.94 1.24
N PHE A 102 12.91 8.23 1.84
CA PHE A 102 11.59 8.78 2.10
C PHE A 102 11.56 9.69 3.34
N SER A 103 12.39 9.44 4.34
CA SER A 103 12.47 10.32 5.50
C SER A 103 12.93 11.74 5.14
N GLN A 104 13.73 11.90 4.09
CA GLN A 104 14.18 13.20 3.60
C GLN A 104 13.03 14.09 3.10
N SER A 105 11.92 13.50 2.64
CA SER A 105 10.77 14.27 2.17
C SER A 105 10.11 15.08 3.28
N LEU A 106 10.17 14.59 4.52
CA LEU A 106 9.55 15.25 5.67
C LEU A 106 10.25 16.53 6.10
N PHE A 107 11.54 16.68 5.82
CA PHE A 107 12.29 17.90 6.13
C PHE A 107 11.92 19.09 5.23
N LYS A 108 11.19 18.84 4.15
CA LYS A 108 10.75 19.89 3.21
C LYS A 108 9.47 20.56 3.63
N ILE A 109 8.77 20.01 4.64
CA ILE A 109 7.45 20.47 5.09
C ILE A 109 7.53 20.72 6.59
N CYS A 110 7.09 21.91 7.03
CA CYS A 110 7.10 22.30 8.44
C CYS A 110 5.66 22.49 8.96
N PRO A 111 4.85 21.45 9.09
CA PRO A 111 3.46 21.55 9.49
C PRO A 111 3.35 21.80 10.99
N LYS A 112 2.28 22.45 11.43
CA LYS A 112 1.94 22.59 12.85
C LYS A 112 1.48 21.27 13.48
N HIS A 113 0.81 20.44 12.70
CA HIS A 113 0.32 19.13 13.11
C HIS A 113 0.79 18.06 12.13
N ILE A 114 1.34 16.98 12.67
CA ILE A 114 1.76 15.82 11.87
C ILE A 114 1.24 14.54 12.51
N PHE A 115 0.69 13.64 11.71
CA PHE A 115 0.36 12.31 12.18
C PHE A 115 0.44 11.26 11.06
N GLY A 116 0.93 10.10 11.43
CA GLY A 116 1.03 8.94 10.55
C GLY A 116 -0.10 7.96 10.78
N LEU A 117 -0.59 7.36 9.70
CA LEU A 117 -1.58 6.30 9.71
C LEU A 117 -0.89 4.97 9.44
N SER A 118 -1.17 3.96 10.24
CA SER A 118 -0.67 2.62 9.98
C SER A 118 -1.61 1.56 10.57
N ALA A 119 -1.74 0.43 9.91
CA ALA A 119 -2.39 -0.75 10.51
C ALA A 119 -1.38 -1.57 11.34
N THR A 120 -0.08 -1.41 11.07
CA THR A 120 1.02 -2.15 11.70
C THR A 120 2.15 -1.19 12.03
N PRO A 121 2.02 -0.39 13.12
CA PRO A 121 3.03 0.60 13.48
C PRO A 121 4.35 -0.04 13.92
N THR A 122 4.29 -1.28 14.41
CA THR A 122 5.47 -2.03 14.86
C THR A 122 6.14 -2.72 13.68
N ARG A 123 7.44 -2.45 13.50
CA ARG A 123 8.26 -3.02 12.43
C ARG A 123 9.19 -4.09 12.98
N LYS A 124 9.31 -5.21 12.26
CA LYS A 124 10.21 -6.31 12.62
C LYS A 124 11.69 -5.97 12.44
N ASP A 125 12.00 -4.97 11.61
CA ASP A 125 13.37 -4.50 11.32
C ASP A 125 13.91 -3.47 12.34
N GLY A 126 13.17 -3.19 13.42
CA GLY A 126 13.57 -2.25 14.47
C GLY A 126 13.42 -0.77 14.13
N LEU A 127 12.99 -0.43 12.91
CA LEU A 127 12.84 0.96 12.47
C LEU A 127 11.60 1.68 13.01
N THR A 128 10.85 1.07 13.92
CA THR A 128 9.73 1.72 14.64
C THR A 128 10.16 3.00 15.34
N LYS A 129 11.39 3.05 15.88
CA LYS A 129 11.92 4.26 16.51
C LYS A 129 12.03 5.43 15.53
N VAL A 130 12.39 5.17 14.27
CA VAL A 130 12.49 6.18 13.21
C VAL A 130 11.11 6.76 12.91
N LEU A 131 10.08 5.90 12.85
CA LEU A 131 8.70 6.37 12.70
C LEU A 131 8.30 7.32 13.82
N HIS A 132 8.62 6.96 15.07
CA HIS A 132 8.30 7.80 16.23
C HIS A 132 9.09 9.10 16.28
N TRP A 133 10.31 9.17 15.74
CA TRP A 133 11.07 10.42 15.65
C TRP A 133 10.40 11.44 14.73
N PHE A 134 9.78 10.98 13.65
CA PHE A 134 9.10 11.87 12.70
C PHE A 134 7.64 12.15 13.05
N MET A 135 6.91 11.15 13.51
CA MET A 135 5.45 11.20 13.68
C MET A 135 5.00 11.27 15.14
N GLY A 136 5.95 11.25 16.09
CA GLY A 136 5.63 11.07 17.50
C GLY A 136 5.19 9.63 17.84
N PRO A 137 4.92 9.37 19.13
CA PRO A 137 4.47 8.05 19.59
C PRO A 137 3.09 7.70 19.03
N THR A 138 2.70 6.44 19.18
CA THR A 138 1.33 6.01 18.90
C THR A 138 0.40 6.61 19.97
N PHE A 139 -0.42 7.57 19.57
CA PHE A 139 -1.34 8.26 20.49
C PHE A 139 -2.70 7.58 20.59
N PHE A 140 -3.04 6.76 19.61
CA PHE A 140 -4.27 5.97 19.62
C PHE A 140 -4.06 4.67 18.83
N ALA A 141 -4.49 3.56 19.40
CA ALA A 141 -4.44 2.25 18.79
C ALA A 141 -5.70 1.46 19.09
N ILE A 142 -6.22 0.76 18.10
CA ILE A 142 -7.23 -0.28 18.26
C ILE A 142 -6.62 -1.58 17.76
N GLU A 143 -6.66 -2.61 18.58
CA GLU A 143 -6.33 -3.98 18.19
C GLU A 143 -7.62 -4.74 17.87
N ARG A 144 -7.57 -5.64 16.89
CA ARG A 144 -8.70 -6.54 16.67
C ARG A 144 -8.75 -7.56 17.81
N GLU A 145 -9.77 -7.51 18.62
CA GLU A 145 -9.97 -8.45 19.74
C GLU A 145 -10.28 -9.88 19.26
N ASN A 146 -10.92 -10.03 18.11
CA ASN A 146 -11.20 -11.34 17.53
C ASN A 146 -10.78 -11.35 16.06
N GLN A 147 -9.74 -12.08 15.74
CA GLN A 147 -9.53 -12.53 14.38
C GLN A 147 -10.60 -13.60 14.11
N GLU A 148 -11.48 -13.32 13.13
CA GLU A 148 -12.29 -14.39 12.55
C GLU A 148 -11.33 -15.55 12.24
N GLN A 149 -11.76 -16.76 12.57
CA GLN A 149 -10.93 -17.95 12.38
C GLN A 149 -10.55 -18.03 10.90
N VAL A 150 -9.30 -17.73 10.63
CA VAL A 150 -8.71 -17.93 9.30
C VAL A 150 -8.08 -19.30 9.31
N GLU A 151 -8.66 -20.23 8.57
CA GLU A 151 -8.06 -21.53 8.37
C GLU A 151 -7.08 -21.47 7.19
N VAL A 152 -5.84 -21.88 7.43
CA VAL A 152 -4.80 -21.92 6.42
C VAL A 152 -4.57 -23.38 6.02
N PHE A 153 -4.83 -23.69 4.75
CA PHE A 153 -4.59 -25.02 4.16
C PHE A 153 -3.36 -24.96 3.25
N PRO A 154 -2.15 -25.33 3.74
CA PRO A 154 -0.97 -25.41 2.90
C PRO A 154 -1.12 -26.58 1.94
N ILE A 155 -0.90 -26.33 0.64
CA ILE A 155 -0.93 -27.34 -0.40
C ILE A 155 0.49 -27.47 -0.96
N GLU A 156 1.11 -28.61 -0.69
CA GLU A 156 2.44 -28.92 -1.22
C GLU A 156 2.32 -29.42 -2.65
N TYR A 157 3.08 -28.79 -3.56
CA TYR A 157 3.23 -29.22 -4.93
C TYR A 157 4.67 -29.63 -5.18
N ARG A 158 4.90 -30.87 -5.54
CA ARG A 158 6.22 -31.43 -5.86
C ARG A 158 6.35 -31.62 -7.36
N CYS A 159 7.35 -31.00 -7.96
CA CYS A 159 7.69 -31.14 -9.37
C CYS A 159 9.15 -31.60 -9.50
N PRO A 160 9.44 -32.65 -10.25
CA PRO A 160 10.82 -33.15 -10.45
C PRO A 160 11.76 -32.07 -11.03
N ARG A 161 11.24 -31.17 -11.86
CA ARG A 161 12.01 -30.05 -12.45
C ARG A 161 12.59 -29.08 -11.41
N PHE A 162 11.97 -28.95 -10.23
CA PHE A 162 12.45 -28.09 -9.16
C PHE A 162 13.44 -28.77 -8.21
N GLN A 163 13.85 -29.99 -8.52
CA GLN A 163 14.95 -30.70 -7.83
C GLN A 163 16.33 -30.33 -8.39
N ASP A 164 16.39 -29.70 -9.58
CA ASP A 164 17.62 -29.18 -10.16
C ASP A 164 18.15 -27.98 -9.35
N PRO A 165 19.46 -27.68 -9.43
CA PRO A 165 20.00 -26.53 -8.72
C PRO A 165 19.20 -25.26 -9.08
N PRO A 166 18.82 -24.47 -8.09
CA PRO A 166 17.95 -23.33 -8.32
C PRO A 166 18.66 -22.29 -9.21
N PRO A 167 17.92 -21.52 -10.03
CA PRO A 167 18.49 -20.54 -10.93
C PRO A 167 19.27 -19.47 -10.17
N CYS A 168 20.48 -19.21 -10.62
CA CYS A 168 21.36 -18.22 -10.02
C CYS A 168 21.53 -17.00 -10.94
N THR A 169 21.80 -15.85 -10.32
CA THR A 169 22.23 -14.65 -11.05
C THR A 169 23.62 -14.87 -11.67
N ARG A 170 24.07 -13.95 -12.56
CA ARG A 170 25.43 -13.94 -13.14
C ARG A 170 26.56 -13.99 -12.09
N PHE A 171 26.26 -13.61 -10.84
CA PHE A 171 27.19 -13.59 -9.72
C PHE A 171 27.05 -14.80 -8.79
N GLY A 172 26.38 -15.86 -9.21
CA GLY A 172 26.18 -17.08 -8.41
C GLY A 172 25.22 -16.95 -7.23
N LYS A 173 24.48 -15.84 -7.11
CA LYS A 173 23.45 -15.66 -6.07
C LYS A 173 22.12 -16.24 -6.55
N LEU A 174 21.37 -16.86 -5.64
CA LEU A 174 20.02 -17.34 -5.92
C LEU A 174 19.13 -16.22 -6.50
N SER A 175 18.48 -16.50 -7.62
CA SER A 175 17.56 -15.57 -8.28
C SER A 175 16.11 -15.91 -7.91
N LEU A 176 15.63 -15.35 -6.80
CA LEU A 176 14.24 -15.52 -6.37
C LEU A 176 13.23 -15.09 -7.46
N ALA A 177 13.54 -14.00 -8.17
CA ALA A 177 12.67 -13.51 -9.23
C ALA A 177 12.50 -14.53 -10.37
N THR A 178 13.59 -15.20 -10.79
CA THR A 178 13.57 -16.26 -11.81
C THR A 178 12.82 -17.49 -11.29
N MET A 179 13.09 -17.90 -10.05
CA MET A 179 12.40 -19.03 -9.43
C MET A 179 10.87 -18.82 -9.39
N ILE A 180 10.42 -17.65 -8.99
CA ILE A 180 8.98 -17.31 -8.96
C ILE A 180 8.41 -17.34 -10.40
N THR A 181 9.14 -16.83 -11.39
CA THR A 181 8.70 -16.86 -12.79
C THR A 181 8.55 -18.29 -13.28
N GLU A 182 9.54 -19.15 -13.10
CA GLU A 182 9.48 -20.58 -13.47
C GLU A 182 8.31 -21.30 -12.79
N LEU A 183 8.09 -21.05 -11.50
CA LEU A 183 6.95 -21.59 -10.76
C LEU A 183 5.61 -21.16 -11.33
N THR A 184 5.48 -19.89 -11.75
CA THR A 184 4.23 -19.35 -12.30
C THR A 184 3.97 -19.76 -13.74
N GLU A 185 5.02 -20.15 -14.48
CA GLU A 185 4.94 -20.67 -15.85
C GLU A 185 4.73 -22.18 -15.91
N ASP A 186 4.86 -22.90 -14.78
CA ASP A 186 4.65 -24.34 -14.74
C ASP A 186 3.18 -24.70 -15.06
N ARG A 187 2.99 -25.32 -16.22
CA ARG A 187 1.66 -25.66 -16.75
C ARG A 187 0.93 -26.68 -15.87
N GLU A 188 1.62 -27.70 -15.37
CA GLU A 188 1.00 -28.75 -14.56
C GLU A 188 0.56 -28.19 -13.21
N ARG A 189 1.40 -27.36 -12.59
CA ARG A 189 1.06 -26.64 -11.37
C ARG A 189 -0.17 -25.74 -11.60
N ASN A 190 -0.23 -25.03 -12.71
CA ASN A 190 -1.36 -24.14 -13.02
C ASN A 190 -2.67 -24.93 -13.26
N ILE A 191 -2.59 -26.14 -13.82
CA ILE A 191 -3.74 -27.04 -13.94
C ILE A 191 -4.24 -27.46 -12.54
N VAL A 192 -3.34 -27.80 -11.63
CA VAL A 192 -3.69 -28.14 -10.23
C VAL A 192 -4.36 -26.96 -9.55
N ILE A 193 -3.79 -25.74 -9.66
CA ILE A 193 -4.36 -24.53 -9.11
C ILE A 193 -5.77 -24.28 -9.68
N ALA A 194 -5.94 -24.39 -10.99
CA ALA A 194 -7.24 -24.20 -11.65
C ALA A 194 -8.30 -25.22 -11.17
N LYS A 195 -7.91 -26.48 -10.97
CA LYS A 195 -8.78 -27.51 -10.41
C LYS A 195 -9.20 -27.19 -8.97
N LEU A 196 -8.26 -26.73 -8.15
CA LEU A 196 -8.54 -26.32 -6.77
C LEU A 196 -9.50 -25.15 -6.73
N ILE A 197 -9.25 -24.07 -7.50
CA ILE A 197 -10.17 -22.93 -7.62
C ILE A 197 -11.55 -23.40 -8.04
N LYS A 198 -11.66 -24.25 -9.06
CA LYS A 198 -12.93 -24.79 -9.55
C LYS A 198 -13.70 -25.56 -8.49
N ASN A 199 -12.99 -26.29 -7.61
CA ASN A 199 -13.62 -27.00 -6.50
C ASN A 199 -14.08 -26.07 -5.37
N ILE A 200 -13.33 -25.01 -5.06
CA ILE A 200 -13.68 -24.06 -4.00
C ILE A 200 -14.86 -23.17 -4.42
N VAL A 201 -14.94 -22.79 -5.69
CA VAL A 201 -16.01 -21.94 -6.25
C VAL A 201 -17.37 -22.68 -6.35
N LYS A 202 -17.40 -24.02 -6.14
CA LYS A 202 -18.66 -24.76 -6.10
C LYS A 202 -19.54 -24.23 -4.95
N GLY A 203 -20.61 -23.52 -5.27
CA GLY A 203 -21.52 -22.87 -4.33
C GLY A 203 -21.46 -21.34 -4.41
N THR A 204 -21.68 -20.67 -3.27
CA THR A 204 -21.75 -19.20 -3.17
C THR A 204 -20.43 -18.53 -2.78
N ARG A 205 -19.35 -19.29 -2.70
CA ARG A 205 -18.04 -18.76 -2.23
C ARG A 205 -17.39 -17.87 -3.30
N GLN A 206 -16.92 -16.72 -2.86
CA GLN A 206 -16.04 -15.86 -3.65
C GLN A 206 -14.58 -16.26 -3.39
N VAL A 207 -13.77 -16.30 -4.43
CA VAL A 207 -12.35 -16.68 -4.35
C VAL A 207 -11.50 -15.54 -4.88
N LEU A 208 -10.55 -15.07 -4.07
CA LEU A 208 -9.51 -14.14 -4.47
C LEU A 208 -8.22 -14.90 -4.73
N VAL A 209 -7.71 -14.82 -5.95
CA VAL A 209 -6.44 -15.41 -6.34
C VAL A 209 -5.38 -14.32 -6.44
N LEU A 210 -4.29 -14.43 -5.68
CA LEU A 210 -3.20 -13.48 -5.66
C LEU A 210 -1.94 -14.09 -6.29
N SER A 211 -1.26 -13.34 -7.11
CA SER A 211 0.04 -13.69 -7.67
C SER A 211 0.93 -12.47 -7.86
N ASP A 212 2.23 -12.63 -7.68
CA ASP A 212 3.25 -11.59 -7.93
C ASP A 212 3.58 -11.42 -9.42
N ARG A 213 2.97 -12.21 -10.31
CA ARG A 213 3.22 -12.17 -11.75
C ARG A 213 1.93 -11.89 -12.52
N ARG A 214 1.95 -10.80 -13.29
CA ARG A 214 0.81 -10.40 -14.14
C ARG A 214 0.42 -11.52 -15.11
N HIS A 215 1.40 -12.09 -15.81
CA HIS A 215 1.16 -13.19 -16.75
C HIS A 215 0.49 -14.40 -16.09
N HIS A 216 0.87 -14.73 -14.87
CA HIS A 216 0.22 -15.82 -14.13
C HIS A 216 -1.26 -15.54 -13.83
N CYS A 217 -1.59 -14.29 -13.45
CA CYS A 217 -2.98 -13.87 -13.27
C CYS A 217 -3.76 -13.98 -14.58
N GLU A 218 -3.18 -13.59 -15.71
CA GLU A 218 -3.80 -13.69 -17.04
C GLU A 218 -4.07 -15.14 -17.43
N VAL A 219 -3.07 -16.02 -17.24
CA VAL A 219 -3.20 -17.46 -17.55
C VAL A 219 -4.34 -18.10 -16.74
N LEU A 220 -4.39 -17.82 -15.43
CA LEU A 220 -5.45 -18.33 -14.58
C LEU A 220 -6.82 -17.72 -14.95
N HIS A 221 -6.89 -16.42 -15.23
CA HIS A 221 -8.10 -15.74 -15.65
C HIS A 221 -8.67 -16.33 -16.95
N GLN A 222 -7.83 -16.68 -17.93
CA GLN A 222 -8.27 -17.33 -19.16
C GLN A 222 -9.07 -18.61 -18.91
N SER A 223 -8.70 -19.38 -17.88
CA SER A 223 -9.42 -20.60 -17.47
C SER A 223 -10.79 -20.32 -16.85
N PHE A 224 -11.05 -19.08 -16.41
CA PHE A 224 -12.29 -18.67 -15.72
C PHE A 224 -12.92 -17.41 -16.32
N LYS A 225 -12.62 -17.09 -17.57
CA LYS A 225 -12.96 -15.81 -18.24
C LYS A 225 -14.42 -15.38 -18.11
N LYS A 226 -15.36 -16.34 -18.00
CA LYS A 226 -16.80 -16.06 -17.89
C LYS A 226 -17.25 -15.72 -16.45
N THR A 227 -16.46 -16.06 -15.44
CA THR A 227 -16.86 -16.01 -14.02
C THR A 227 -15.87 -15.27 -13.14
N SER A 228 -14.80 -14.74 -13.69
CA SER A 228 -13.77 -14.02 -12.94
C SER A 228 -13.50 -12.63 -13.49
N GLY A 229 -13.21 -11.67 -12.61
CA GLY A 229 -12.60 -10.38 -12.93
C GLY A 229 -11.09 -10.46 -12.80
N LEU A 230 -10.38 -9.68 -13.62
CA LEU A 230 -8.93 -9.53 -13.53
C LEU A 230 -8.60 -8.10 -13.07
N TYR A 231 -7.86 -8.00 -11.97
CA TYR A 231 -7.31 -6.74 -11.50
C TYR A 231 -5.78 -6.82 -11.54
N MET A 232 -5.17 -5.88 -12.27
CA MET A 232 -3.73 -5.74 -12.39
C MET A 232 -3.36 -4.31 -11.99
N GLY A 233 -2.60 -4.18 -10.94
CA GLY A 233 -2.10 -2.90 -10.41
C GLY A 233 -1.02 -2.26 -11.29
#